data_eec014971aa4b4b91760ba38ffd397e1
#
_entry.id   eec014971aa4b4b91760ba38ffd397e1
#
_cell.length_a   1.000
_cell.length_b   1.000
_cell.length_c   1.000
_cell.angle_alpha   90.00
_cell.angle_beta   90.00
_cell.angle_gamma   90.00
#
_symmetry.space_group_name_H-M   'P 1'
#
loop_
_entity.id
_entity.type
_entity.pdbx_description
1 polymer ?
#
loop_
_entity_poly.entity_id
_entity_poly.type
_entity_poly.pdbx_seq_one_letter_code
_entity_poly.pdbx_strand_id
1 'polypeptide(L)'
;MTLRITAALVLALGVAGLMGFLHLLGEGPFARPEARHMRVMKDRRVAPAVTAPVGVALFDSLPYRRPLAEYQPFERRGVVMEGYVKHMLRAPDGDIHLEVTAAPPEPGVPVPYATAEITPQWHRGAKRWSYESLRAAWRSGSGGDLTLWQDRPRRVRLSGWLMYDFQFETRRPDLTRGPSELRESGWELHPVTKIEIWNDARAAFVEVPR
;
A
#
# COMPACT_ATOMS: atom_id res chain seq x y z
N MET A 1 45.68 9.37 24.47
CA MET A 1 45.19 8.02 24.09
C MET A 1 43.66 7.94 24.12
N THR A 2 43.00 8.49 25.11
CA THR A 2 41.53 8.51 25.31
C THR A 2 40.76 9.13 24.13
N LEU A 3 41.18 10.29 23.59
CA LEU A 3 40.45 10.97 22.51
C LEU A 3 40.34 10.15 21.20
N ARG A 4 41.41 9.41 20.87
CA ARG A 4 41.41 8.55 19.67
C ARG A 4 40.51 7.32 19.82
N ILE A 5 40.39 6.77 21.02
CA ILE A 5 39.50 5.65 21.32
C ILE A 5 38.03 6.12 21.23
N THR A 6 37.73 7.29 21.78
CA THR A 6 36.38 7.86 21.73
C THR A 6 35.94 8.14 20.27
N ALA A 7 36.81 8.72 19.45
CA ALA A 7 36.51 8.99 18.03
C ALA A 7 36.29 7.68 17.25
N ALA A 8 37.08 6.64 17.48
CA ALA A 8 36.90 5.34 16.84
C ALA A 8 35.59 4.67 17.24
N LEU A 9 35.18 4.80 18.51
CA LEU A 9 33.92 4.23 19.01
C LEU A 9 32.71 4.94 18.41
N VAL A 10 32.75 6.26 18.34
CA VAL A 10 31.68 7.06 17.71
C VAL A 10 31.54 6.73 16.23
N LEU A 11 32.67 6.59 15.52
CA LEU A 11 32.63 6.20 14.09
C LEU A 11 32.05 4.79 13.91
N ALA A 12 32.46 3.83 14.75
CA ALA A 12 31.97 2.45 14.69
C ALA A 12 30.45 2.37 14.95
N LEU A 13 29.95 3.12 15.94
CA LEU A 13 28.52 3.21 16.24
C LEU A 13 27.74 3.89 15.11
N GLY A 14 28.29 4.94 14.51
CA GLY A 14 27.71 5.61 13.35
C GLY A 14 27.61 4.69 12.13
N VAL A 15 28.66 3.93 11.84
CA VAL A 15 28.66 2.96 10.75
C VAL A 15 27.68 1.81 11.03
N ALA A 16 27.65 1.28 12.24
CA ALA A 16 26.70 0.23 12.62
C ALA A 16 25.25 0.71 12.52
N GLY A 17 24.97 1.94 12.97
CA GLY A 17 23.66 2.56 12.82
C GLY A 17 23.22 2.74 11.37
N LEU A 18 24.14 3.23 10.51
CA LEU A 18 23.88 3.38 9.08
C LEU A 18 23.65 2.02 8.41
N MET A 19 24.45 1.02 8.72
CA MET A 19 24.30 -0.33 8.16
C MET A 19 22.98 -0.98 8.61
N GLY A 20 22.57 -0.78 9.87
CA GLY A 20 21.26 -1.21 10.37
C GLY A 20 20.11 -0.53 9.65
N PHE A 21 20.22 0.77 9.42
CA PHE A 21 19.22 1.54 8.66
C PHE A 21 19.12 1.08 7.21
N LEU A 22 20.25 0.92 6.52
CA LEU A 22 20.28 0.38 5.15
C LEU A 22 19.71 -1.04 5.06
N HIS A 23 19.99 -1.86 6.08
CA HIS A 23 19.41 -3.20 6.17
C HIS A 23 17.89 -3.18 6.24
N LEU A 24 17.33 -2.26 7.02
CA LEU A 24 15.87 -2.07 7.13
C LEU A 24 15.25 -1.56 5.81
N LEU A 25 15.98 -0.73 5.07
CA LEU A 25 15.55 -0.23 3.76
C LEU A 25 15.71 -1.26 2.62
N GLY A 26 16.24 -2.43 2.88
CA GLY A 26 16.55 -3.41 1.84
C GLY A 26 17.77 -3.04 1.00
N GLU A 27 18.64 -2.17 1.52
CA GLU A 27 19.86 -1.69 0.88
C GLU A 27 21.12 -2.31 1.49
N GLY A 28 22.20 -2.28 0.69
CA GLY A 28 23.50 -2.76 1.14
C GLY A 28 23.65 -4.28 1.12
N PRO A 29 24.89 -4.77 1.39
CA PRO A 29 25.27 -6.18 1.23
C PRO A 29 24.58 -7.13 2.22
N PHE A 30 24.13 -6.59 3.36
CA PHE A 30 23.50 -7.37 4.43
C PHE A 30 21.96 -7.26 4.45
N ALA A 31 21.37 -6.59 3.47
CA ALA A 31 19.91 -6.49 3.38
C ALA A 31 19.28 -7.88 3.20
N ARG A 32 18.20 -8.14 3.93
CA ARG A 32 17.45 -9.39 3.81
C ARG A 32 16.88 -9.54 2.40
N PRO A 33 16.84 -10.77 1.86
CA PRO A 33 16.25 -11.01 0.53
C PRO A 33 14.84 -10.44 0.38
N GLU A 34 14.01 -10.58 1.41
CA GLU A 34 12.63 -10.08 1.44
C GLU A 34 12.57 -8.55 1.35
N ALA A 35 13.44 -7.84 2.08
CA ALA A 35 13.49 -6.38 2.05
C ALA A 35 13.94 -5.86 0.69
N ARG A 36 14.95 -6.51 0.06
CA ARG A 36 15.37 -6.17 -1.31
C ARG A 36 14.25 -6.42 -2.31
N HIS A 37 13.56 -7.54 -2.16
CA HIS A 37 12.45 -7.90 -3.03
C HIS A 37 11.32 -6.87 -2.93
N MET A 38 10.87 -6.54 -1.73
CA MET A 38 9.84 -5.51 -1.52
C MET A 38 10.22 -4.17 -2.15
N ARG A 39 11.48 -3.75 -2.00
CA ARG A 39 11.94 -2.51 -2.62
C ARG A 39 11.80 -2.55 -4.14
N VAL A 40 12.17 -3.65 -4.80
CA VAL A 40 12.00 -3.82 -6.25
C VAL A 40 10.52 -3.76 -6.62
N MET A 41 9.65 -4.39 -5.83
CA MET A 41 8.21 -4.37 -6.07
C MET A 41 7.61 -2.97 -5.90
N LYS A 42 7.99 -2.25 -4.86
CA LYS A 42 7.57 -0.87 -4.61
C LYS A 42 8.03 0.11 -5.69
N ASP A 43 9.20 -0.10 -6.30
CA ASP A 43 9.74 0.79 -7.34
C ASP A 43 9.22 0.49 -8.77
N ARG A 44 8.22 -0.33 -8.93
CA ARG A 44 7.59 -0.60 -10.23
C ARG A 44 7.03 0.67 -10.85
N ARG A 45 7.49 0.98 -12.07
CA ARG A 45 7.13 2.20 -12.82
C ARG A 45 6.28 1.94 -14.05
N VAL A 46 5.97 0.68 -14.31
CA VAL A 46 5.20 0.24 -15.48
C VAL A 46 3.92 -0.41 -14.99
N ALA A 47 2.80 -0.02 -15.58
CA ALA A 47 1.53 -0.68 -15.32
C ALA A 47 1.54 -2.12 -15.87
N PRO A 48 0.77 -3.04 -15.28
CA PRO A 48 0.61 -4.37 -15.86
C PRO A 48 -0.06 -4.27 -17.24
N ALA A 49 0.47 -5.02 -18.21
CA ALA A 49 -0.09 -5.06 -19.56
C ALA A 49 -1.47 -5.75 -19.60
N VAL A 50 -1.69 -6.69 -18.68
CA VAL A 50 -2.94 -7.43 -18.54
C VAL A 50 -3.32 -7.43 -17.05
N THR A 51 -4.60 -7.22 -16.76
CA THR A 51 -5.15 -7.31 -15.41
C THR A 51 -6.31 -8.29 -15.36
N ALA A 52 -6.36 -9.06 -14.27
CA ALA A 52 -7.49 -9.94 -13.98
C ALA A 52 -8.39 -9.27 -12.91
N PRO A 53 -9.72 -9.35 -13.05
CA PRO A 53 -10.64 -8.86 -12.03
C PRO A 53 -10.52 -9.71 -10.74
N VAL A 54 -10.46 -9.04 -9.59
CA VAL A 54 -10.38 -9.67 -8.28
C VAL A 54 -11.29 -8.95 -7.29
N GLY A 55 -11.86 -9.70 -6.35
CA GLY A 55 -12.52 -9.13 -5.17
C GLY A 55 -11.55 -8.91 -4.02
N VAL A 56 -11.94 -8.10 -3.05
CA VAL A 56 -11.17 -7.84 -1.82
C VAL A 56 -10.83 -9.14 -1.08
N ALA A 57 -11.76 -10.08 -1.00
CA ALA A 57 -11.57 -11.38 -0.34
C ALA A 57 -10.44 -12.25 -0.95
N LEU A 58 -9.96 -11.94 -2.19
CA LEU A 58 -8.80 -12.64 -2.73
C LEU A 58 -7.58 -12.48 -1.83
N PHE A 59 -7.39 -11.30 -1.25
CA PHE A 59 -6.20 -10.94 -0.50
C PHE A 59 -6.02 -11.79 0.77
N ASP A 60 -7.12 -12.24 1.38
CA ASP A 60 -7.09 -13.17 2.51
C ASP A 60 -6.82 -14.62 2.07
N SER A 61 -7.21 -15.00 0.86
CA SER A 61 -7.05 -16.36 0.34
C SER A 61 -5.66 -16.67 -0.22
N LEU A 62 -4.81 -15.65 -0.41
CA LEU A 62 -3.47 -15.82 -0.95
C LEU A 62 -2.50 -16.39 0.09
N PRO A 63 -1.43 -17.11 -0.34
CA PRO A 63 -0.47 -17.69 0.59
C PRO A 63 0.15 -16.64 1.52
N TYR A 64 0.36 -17.00 2.79
CA TYR A 64 1.05 -16.17 3.77
C TYR A 64 2.04 -17.03 4.60
N ARG A 65 3.04 -16.40 5.23
CA ARG A 65 4.11 -17.09 5.99
C ARG A 65 4.81 -18.18 5.20
N ARG A 66 5.11 -17.87 3.95
CA ARG A 66 5.80 -18.76 3.02
C ARG A 66 7.16 -18.19 2.61
N PRO A 67 8.08 -19.03 2.12
CA PRO A 67 9.31 -18.57 1.51
C PRO A 67 9.06 -17.60 0.33
N LEU A 68 9.95 -16.62 0.14
CA LEU A 68 9.85 -15.59 -0.90
C LEU A 68 9.53 -16.17 -2.30
N ALA A 69 10.11 -17.30 -2.66
CA ALA A 69 9.92 -17.91 -3.96
C ALA A 69 8.45 -18.30 -4.25
N GLU A 70 7.66 -18.55 -3.22
CA GLU A 70 6.25 -18.93 -3.37
C GLU A 70 5.35 -17.74 -3.66
N TYR A 71 5.78 -16.49 -3.36
CA TYR A 71 5.02 -15.28 -3.63
C TYR A 71 5.22 -14.76 -5.06
N GLN A 72 6.39 -14.94 -5.63
CA GLN A 72 6.76 -14.41 -6.94
C GLN A 72 5.75 -14.72 -8.08
N PRO A 73 5.16 -15.92 -8.18
CA PRO A 73 4.16 -16.21 -9.21
C PRO A 73 2.90 -15.34 -9.10
N PHE A 74 2.51 -14.96 -7.88
CA PHE A 74 1.36 -14.09 -7.63
C PHE A 74 1.71 -12.63 -7.90
N GLU A 75 2.88 -12.19 -7.49
CA GLU A 75 3.35 -10.81 -7.65
C GLU A 75 3.62 -10.42 -9.11
N ARG A 76 3.70 -11.39 -10.02
CA ARG A 76 3.75 -11.15 -11.46
C ARG A 76 2.39 -10.86 -12.08
N ARG A 77 1.31 -10.93 -11.29
CA ARG A 77 -0.05 -10.73 -11.77
C ARG A 77 -0.44 -9.28 -11.65
N GLY A 78 -0.87 -8.70 -12.76
CA GLY A 78 -1.67 -7.49 -12.76
C GLY A 78 -3.10 -7.83 -12.37
N VAL A 79 -3.68 -7.03 -11.48
CA VAL A 79 -5.07 -7.21 -11.06
C VAL A 79 -5.83 -5.90 -11.12
N VAL A 80 -7.15 -6.01 -11.24
CA VAL A 80 -8.08 -4.91 -11.04
C VAL A 80 -9.02 -5.29 -9.90
N MET A 81 -8.91 -4.57 -8.80
CA MET A 81 -9.72 -4.75 -7.60
C MET A 81 -10.88 -3.74 -7.59
N GLU A 82 -12.09 -4.24 -7.40
CA GLU A 82 -13.27 -3.41 -7.18
C GLU A 82 -13.68 -3.49 -5.71
N GLY A 83 -14.01 -2.33 -5.12
CA GLY A 83 -14.40 -2.22 -3.73
C GLY A 83 -14.76 -0.80 -3.34
N TYR A 84 -14.76 -0.51 -2.05
CA TYR A 84 -15.10 0.79 -1.49
C TYR A 84 -13.92 1.34 -0.69
N VAL A 85 -13.41 2.52 -1.06
CA VAL A 85 -12.37 3.17 -0.26
C VAL A 85 -13.01 3.68 1.03
N LYS A 86 -12.53 3.11 2.10
CA LYS A 86 -12.94 3.39 3.46
C LYS A 86 -12.08 4.49 4.07
N HIS A 87 -10.79 4.47 3.76
CA HIS A 87 -9.81 5.38 4.33
C HIS A 87 -8.68 5.67 3.34
N MET A 88 -8.16 6.89 3.36
CA MET A 88 -6.99 7.30 2.59
C MET A 88 -6.06 8.10 3.50
N LEU A 89 -4.81 7.70 3.59
CA LEU A 89 -3.81 8.36 4.43
C LEU A 89 -2.44 8.44 3.75
N ARG A 90 -1.58 9.28 4.28
CA ARG A 90 -0.17 9.34 3.88
C ARG A 90 0.63 8.38 4.74
N ALA A 91 1.30 7.44 4.12
CA ALA A 91 2.21 6.55 4.83
C ALA A 91 3.56 7.24 5.12
N PRO A 92 4.29 6.81 6.16
CA PRO A 92 5.59 7.41 6.52
C PRO A 92 6.66 7.27 5.44
N ASP A 93 6.59 6.24 4.59
CA ASP A 93 7.50 6.02 3.44
C ASP A 93 7.14 6.89 2.22
N GLY A 94 6.07 7.65 2.33
CA GLY A 94 5.60 8.59 1.31
C GLY A 94 4.57 8.02 0.37
N ASP A 95 4.12 6.79 0.56
CA ASP A 95 3.02 6.21 -0.20
C ASP A 95 1.67 6.86 0.18
N ILE A 96 0.72 6.85 -0.75
CA ILE A 96 -0.68 7.13 -0.44
C ILE A 96 -1.37 5.78 -0.23
N HIS A 97 -1.75 5.52 1.00
CA HIS A 97 -2.36 4.28 1.44
C HIS A 97 -3.88 4.38 1.36
N LEU A 98 -4.50 3.39 0.74
CA LEU A 98 -5.94 3.24 0.62
C LEU A 98 -6.38 1.94 1.32
N GLU A 99 -7.39 2.03 2.17
CA GLU A 99 -8.06 0.88 2.76
C GLU A 99 -9.34 0.60 1.95
N VAL A 100 -9.43 -0.59 1.37
CA VAL A 100 -10.50 -0.96 0.45
C VAL A 100 -11.31 -2.12 1.02
N THR A 101 -12.61 -1.93 1.18
CA THR A 101 -13.56 -2.94 1.67
C THR A 101 -14.37 -3.53 0.53
N ALA A 102 -14.87 -4.74 0.70
CA ALA A 102 -15.70 -5.41 -0.30
C ALA A 102 -17.11 -4.81 -0.42
N ALA A 103 -17.63 -4.29 0.67
CA ALA A 103 -18.94 -3.62 0.74
C ALA A 103 -18.79 -2.23 1.36
N PRO A 104 -19.78 -1.34 1.19
CA PRO A 104 -19.79 -0.05 1.86
C PRO A 104 -19.64 -0.26 3.37
N PRO A 105 -18.61 0.32 4.03
CA PRO A 105 -18.47 0.18 5.47
C PRO A 105 -19.57 0.96 6.20
N GLU A 106 -20.12 0.37 7.25
CA GLU A 106 -21.03 1.04 8.15
C GLU A 106 -20.25 1.71 9.30
N PRO A 107 -20.64 2.91 9.73
CA PRO A 107 -20.00 3.60 10.84
C PRO A 107 -19.95 2.75 12.11
N GLY A 108 -18.76 2.61 12.69
CA GLY A 108 -18.56 1.84 13.93
C GLY A 108 -18.57 0.32 13.79
N VAL A 109 -18.83 -0.21 12.60
CA VAL A 109 -18.78 -1.66 12.33
C VAL A 109 -17.39 -2.03 11.83
N PRO A 110 -16.68 -2.97 12.47
CA PRO A 110 -15.40 -3.46 11.98
C PRO A 110 -15.59 -4.19 10.65
N VAL A 111 -14.90 -3.75 9.62
CA VAL A 111 -14.97 -4.37 8.28
C VAL A 111 -13.55 -4.70 7.81
N PRO A 112 -13.30 -5.95 7.42
CA PRO A 112 -12.03 -6.34 6.81
C PRO A 112 -11.73 -5.52 5.55
N TYR A 113 -10.45 -5.21 5.33
CA TYR A 113 -10.01 -4.44 4.18
C TYR A 113 -8.71 -4.96 3.57
N ALA A 114 -8.59 -4.81 2.27
CA ALA A 114 -7.31 -4.96 1.56
C ALA A 114 -6.61 -3.60 1.46
N THR A 115 -5.30 -3.62 1.53
CA THR A 115 -4.47 -2.43 1.32
C THR A 115 -4.20 -2.22 -0.17
N ALA A 116 -4.31 -0.96 -0.62
CA ALA A 116 -3.84 -0.52 -1.92
C ALA A 116 -2.97 0.73 -1.76
N GLU A 117 -1.81 0.76 -2.43
CA GLU A 117 -0.85 1.85 -2.24
C GLU A 117 -0.40 2.47 -3.56
N ILE A 118 -0.35 3.81 -3.56
CA ILE A 118 0.15 4.60 -4.68
C ILE A 118 1.53 5.11 -4.27
N THR A 119 2.57 4.55 -4.87
CA THR A 119 3.96 4.89 -4.53
C THR A 119 4.35 6.29 -5.03
N PRO A 120 5.43 6.88 -4.49
CA PRO A 120 5.93 8.18 -4.93
C PRO A 120 6.17 8.27 -6.44
N GLN A 121 6.54 7.17 -7.08
CA GLN A 121 6.75 7.10 -8.54
C GLN A 121 5.46 7.35 -9.32
N TRP A 122 4.31 7.08 -8.71
CA TRP A 122 2.98 7.23 -9.32
C TRP A 122 2.23 8.50 -8.90
N HIS A 123 2.61 9.11 -7.77
CA HIS A 123 1.91 10.28 -7.24
C HIS A 123 2.77 11.57 -7.13
N ARG A 124 4.09 11.50 -7.34
CA ARG A 124 4.96 12.69 -7.35
C ARG A 124 5.25 13.16 -8.77
N GLY A 125 5.23 14.49 -8.97
CA GLY A 125 5.53 15.14 -10.24
C GLY A 125 4.30 15.65 -10.98
N ALA A 126 4.54 16.47 -12.01
CA ALA A 126 3.49 16.98 -12.89
C ALA A 126 2.81 15.82 -13.63
N LYS A 127 1.50 15.87 -13.78
CA LYS A 127 0.66 14.85 -14.41
C LYS A 127 0.61 13.51 -13.64
N ARG A 128 0.64 13.57 -12.32
CA ARG A 128 0.46 12.41 -11.45
C ARG A 128 -0.54 12.73 -10.37
N TRP A 129 -1.12 11.69 -9.77
CA TRP A 129 -2.02 11.87 -8.64
C TRP A 129 -1.26 12.51 -7.47
N SER A 130 -1.87 13.50 -6.84
CA SER A 130 -1.46 13.98 -5.53
C SER A 130 -2.48 13.53 -4.49
N TYR A 131 -2.10 13.54 -3.22
CA TYR A 131 -3.04 13.29 -2.13
C TYR A 131 -4.23 14.26 -2.21
N GLU A 132 -3.96 15.53 -2.51
CA GLU A 132 -4.97 16.59 -2.62
C GLU A 132 -5.88 16.39 -3.82
N SER A 133 -5.34 16.02 -4.99
CA SER A 133 -6.14 15.77 -6.19
C SER A 133 -7.05 14.55 -6.02
N LEU A 134 -6.54 13.47 -5.40
CA LEU A 134 -7.35 12.31 -5.06
C LEU A 134 -8.45 12.66 -4.07
N ARG A 135 -8.10 13.39 -3.01
CA ARG A 135 -9.08 13.87 -2.03
C ARG A 135 -10.17 14.73 -2.67
N ALA A 136 -9.82 15.59 -3.61
CA ALA A 136 -10.78 16.39 -4.36
C ALA A 136 -11.69 15.52 -5.26
N ALA A 137 -11.11 14.55 -5.96
CA ALA A 137 -11.86 13.60 -6.80
C ALA A 137 -12.84 12.76 -5.97
N TRP A 138 -12.45 12.34 -4.77
CA TRP A 138 -13.34 11.62 -3.84
C TRP A 138 -14.50 12.50 -3.34
N ARG A 139 -14.23 13.78 -3.08
CA ARG A 139 -15.24 14.75 -2.61
C ARG A 139 -16.26 15.12 -3.69
N SER A 140 -15.83 15.24 -4.93
CA SER A 140 -16.64 15.80 -6.03
C SER A 140 -17.94 15.06 -6.35
N GLY A 141 -18.25 13.98 -5.67
CA GLY A 141 -19.48 13.24 -5.89
C GLY A 141 -20.30 12.91 -4.63
N SER A 142 -19.85 13.31 -3.44
CA SER A 142 -20.56 12.93 -2.20
C SER A 142 -20.46 13.91 -1.03
N GLY A 143 -19.65 14.97 -1.12
CA GLY A 143 -19.62 16.03 -0.10
C GLY A 143 -18.85 15.71 1.20
N GLY A 144 -18.22 14.54 1.34
CA GLY A 144 -17.56 14.14 2.58
C GLY A 144 -16.02 14.20 2.56
N ASP A 145 -15.40 14.26 3.73
CA ASP A 145 -13.96 14.11 3.92
C ASP A 145 -13.64 12.64 4.17
N LEU A 146 -12.82 12.02 3.33
CA LEU A 146 -12.45 10.59 3.46
C LEU A 146 -11.63 10.26 4.71
N THR A 147 -11.09 11.26 5.39
CA THR A 147 -10.48 11.06 6.71
C THR A 147 -11.51 10.75 7.79
N LEU A 148 -12.78 11.05 7.53
CA LEU A 148 -13.90 10.75 8.40
C LEU A 148 -14.74 9.66 7.72
N TRP A 149 -14.70 8.47 8.21
CA TRP A 149 -15.43 7.26 7.81
C TRP A 149 -16.91 7.40 7.47
N GLN A 150 -17.49 8.51 7.75
CA GLN A 150 -18.92 8.66 7.94
C GLN A 150 -19.66 9.07 6.69
N ASP A 151 -18.95 9.57 5.66
CA ASP A 151 -19.63 10.18 4.54
C ASP A 151 -19.42 9.41 3.24
N ARG A 152 -20.21 8.38 3.04
CA ARG A 152 -20.42 7.66 1.78
C ARG A 152 -19.12 7.14 1.14
N PRO A 153 -18.67 5.95 1.51
CA PRO A 153 -17.52 5.30 0.90
C PRO A 153 -17.68 5.24 -0.61
N ARG A 154 -16.64 5.64 -1.34
CA ARG A 154 -16.68 5.68 -2.80
C ARG A 154 -16.37 4.31 -3.36
N ARG A 155 -17.24 3.82 -4.23
CA ARG A 155 -16.97 2.63 -5.03
C ARG A 155 -15.90 2.94 -6.05
N VAL A 156 -14.85 2.15 -6.06
CA VAL A 156 -13.67 2.33 -6.89
C VAL A 156 -13.30 1.06 -7.63
N ARG A 157 -12.55 1.24 -8.69
CA ARG A 157 -11.82 0.19 -9.37
C ARG A 157 -10.36 0.60 -9.44
N LEU A 158 -9.50 -0.19 -8.83
CA LEU A 158 -8.07 0.06 -8.72
C LEU A 158 -7.31 -1.01 -9.49
N SER A 159 -6.45 -0.61 -10.43
CA SER A 159 -5.60 -1.56 -11.16
C SER A 159 -4.16 -1.40 -10.71
N GLY A 160 -3.42 -2.51 -10.66
CA GLY A 160 -2.02 -2.50 -10.25
C GLY A 160 -1.43 -3.90 -10.18
N TRP A 161 -0.36 -4.03 -9.43
CA TRP A 161 0.33 -5.28 -9.20
C TRP A 161 0.01 -5.85 -7.82
N LEU A 162 0.00 -7.15 -7.68
CA LEU A 162 0.04 -7.79 -6.36
C LEU A 162 1.45 -7.67 -5.78
N MET A 163 1.53 -7.43 -4.48
CA MET A 163 2.77 -7.43 -3.70
C MET A 163 2.50 -8.00 -2.31
N TYR A 164 3.47 -8.73 -1.77
CA TYR A 164 3.41 -9.20 -0.39
C TYR A 164 4.28 -8.35 0.52
N ASP A 165 3.66 -7.71 1.53
CA ASP A 165 4.36 -6.92 2.54
C ASP A 165 4.87 -7.81 3.69
N PHE A 166 6.12 -8.25 3.58
CA PHE A 166 6.79 -9.03 4.62
C PHE A 166 6.92 -8.29 5.95
N GLN A 167 6.94 -6.96 5.94
CA GLN A 167 7.03 -6.17 7.16
C GLN A 167 5.72 -6.18 7.95
N PHE A 168 4.61 -6.36 7.27
CA PHE A 168 3.31 -6.46 7.92
C PHE A 168 3.27 -7.63 8.89
N GLU A 169 3.74 -8.81 8.50
CA GLU A 169 3.80 -10.00 9.38
C GLU A 169 4.69 -9.80 10.60
N THR A 170 5.82 -9.13 10.43
CA THR A 170 6.77 -8.92 11.55
C THR A 170 6.28 -7.89 12.55
N ARG A 171 5.49 -6.91 12.11
CA ARG A 171 4.95 -5.85 12.98
C ARG A 171 3.67 -6.25 13.71
N ARG A 172 3.04 -7.33 13.32
CA ARG A 172 1.71 -7.68 13.78
C ARG A 172 1.53 -9.19 14.01
N PRO A 173 2.10 -9.72 15.09
CA PRO A 173 1.91 -11.13 15.43
C PRO A 173 0.46 -11.48 15.77
N ASP A 174 -0.35 -10.52 16.18
CA ASP A 174 -1.72 -10.67 16.70
C ASP A 174 -2.81 -10.05 15.83
N LEU A 175 -2.45 -9.31 14.76
CA LEU A 175 -3.36 -8.66 13.79
C LEU A 175 -4.42 -7.72 14.39
N THR A 176 -4.34 -7.39 15.66
CA THR A 176 -5.33 -6.57 16.34
C THR A 176 -4.86 -5.12 16.50
N ARG A 177 -5.21 -4.27 15.55
CA ARG A 177 -5.36 -2.85 15.82
C ARG A 177 -6.83 -2.61 16.06
N GLY A 178 -7.33 -2.61 17.23
CA GLY A 178 -8.70 -2.23 17.55
C GLY A 178 -9.82 -2.79 16.65
N PRO A 179 -11.06 -2.73 17.04
CA PRO A 179 -12.17 -3.37 16.31
C PRO A 179 -12.48 -2.74 14.94
N SER A 180 -11.93 -1.57 14.62
CA SER A 180 -12.22 -0.86 13.36
C SER A 180 -11.15 -1.03 12.26
N GLU A 181 -10.04 -1.73 12.53
CA GLU A 181 -8.88 -1.78 11.64
C GLU A 181 -8.44 -3.21 11.34
N LEU A 182 -9.26 -3.94 10.60
CA LEU A 182 -8.98 -5.32 10.20
C LEU A 182 -8.37 -5.34 8.79
N ARG A 183 -7.05 -5.25 8.68
CA ARG A 183 -6.37 -5.57 7.43
C ARG A 183 -6.42 -7.09 7.22
N GLU A 184 -6.88 -7.54 6.06
CA GLU A 184 -7.09 -8.95 5.78
C GLU A 184 -5.78 -9.74 5.78
N SER A 185 -4.73 -9.22 5.13
CA SER A 185 -3.46 -9.95 5.02
C SER A 185 -2.26 -9.04 4.74
N GLY A 186 -1.07 -9.62 4.60
CA GLY A 186 0.12 -8.94 4.08
C GLY A 186 0.07 -8.64 2.58
N TRP A 187 -0.90 -9.20 1.83
CA TRP A 187 -1.05 -8.90 0.42
C TRP A 187 -1.63 -7.51 0.19
N GLU A 188 -1.11 -6.85 -0.84
CA GLU A 188 -1.47 -5.49 -1.24
C GLU A 188 -1.62 -5.37 -2.74
N LEU A 189 -2.41 -4.40 -3.17
CA LEU A 189 -2.35 -3.87 -4.52
C LEU A 189 -1.27 -2.78 -4.56
N HIS A 190 -0.08 -3.10 -5.03
CA HIS A 190 1.09 -2.23 -4.89
C HIS A 190 2.10 -2.36 -6.05
N PRO A 191 2.37 -1.31 -6.81
CA PRO A 191 1.69 -0.02 -6.79
C PRO A 191 0.34 -0.04 -7.52
N VAL A 192 -0.57 0.81 -7.09
CA VAL A 192 -1.74 1.20 -7.88
C VAL A 192 -1.28 1.99 -9.10
N THR A 193 -1.74 1.59 -10.27
CA THR A 193 -1.33 2.18 -11.56
C THR A 193 -2.48 2.82 -12.33
N LYS A 194 -3.74 2.54 -11.95
CA LYS A 194 -4.95 3.15 -12.49
C LYS A 194 -6.01 3.25 -11.40
N ILE A 195 -6.74 4.35 -11.38
CA ILE A 195 -7.84 4.62 -10.44
C ILE A 195 -9.07 5.02 -11.24
N GLU A 196 -10.18 4.34 -10.99
CA GLU A 196 -11.48 4.67 -11.53
C GLU A 196 -12.47 4.79 -10.36
N ILE A 197 -13.32 5.82 -10.39
CA ILE A 197 -14.36 6.05 -9.40
C ILE A 197 -15.73 5.85 -10.04
N TRP A 198 -16.62 5.16 -9.35
CA TRP A 198 -18.01 5.04 -9.80
C TRP A 198 -18.69 6.38 -9.83
N ASN A 199 -19.30 6.70 -10.97
CA ASN A 199 -20.09 7.90 -11.17
C ASN A 199 -21.57 7.52 -11.30
N ASP A 200 -22.37 7.89 -10.32
CA ASP A 200 -23.81 7.53 -10.26
C ASP A 200 -24.59 8.11 -11.42
N ALA A 201 -24.31 9.34 -11.83
CA ALA A 201 -25.00 10.00 -12.93
C ALA A 201 -24.75 9.34 -14.29
N ARG A 202 -23.60 8.69 -14.45
CA ARG A 202 -23.22 7.97 -15.67
C ARG A 202 -23.46 6.46 -15.58
N ALA A 203 -23.76 5.95 -14.39
CA ALA A 203 -23.80 4.52 -14.07
C ALA A 203 -22.55 3.77 -14.60
N ALA A 204 -21.36 4.38 -14.45
CA ALA A 204 -20.12 3.86 -14.99
C ALA A 204 -18.90 4.28 -14.13
N PHE A 205 -17.83 3.49 -14.25
CA PHE A 205 -16.53 3.88 -13.71
C PHE A 205 -15.89 4.95 -14.59
N VAL A 206 -15.40 6.01 -13.98
CA VAL A 206 -14.71 7.13 -14.63
C VAL A 206 -13.28 7.19 -14.11
N GLU A 207 -12.31 7.20 -15.03
CA GLU A 207 -10.91 7.28 -14.66
C GLU A 207 -10.59 8.62 -13.99
N VAL A 208 -9.85 8.55 -12.90
CA VAL A 208 -9.27 9.73 -12.24
C VAL A 208 -8.05 10.15 -13.04
N PRO A 209 -8.04 11.33 -13.65
CA PRO A 209 -6.90 11.79 -14.44
C PRO A 209 -5.66 11.96 -13.54
N ARG A 210 -4.51 11.66 -14.10
CA ARG A 210 -3.21 11.84 -13.45
C ARG A 210 -2.75 13.28 -13.49
#